data_e193afb6d51c3f3cba23cf64caef207b
#
_entry.id   e193afb6d51c3f3cba23cf64caef207b
#
_cell.length_a   1.000
_cell.length_b   1.000
_cell.length_c   1.000
_cell.angle_alpha   90.00
_cell.angle_beta   90.00
_cell.angle_gamma   90.00
#
_symmetry.space_group_name_H-M   'P 1'
#
loop_
_entity.id
_entity.type
_entity.pdbx_description
1 polymer ?
#
loop_
_entity_poly.entity_id
_entity_poly.type
_entity_poly.pdbx_seq_one_letter_code
_entity_poly.pdbx_strand_id
1 'polypeptide(L)'
;GTLSKRISFNAGISFANVRDKALFITDTTYSIRNKFDVIYDTMNVTTIDASISYQLQEKLKVDVLGKFNSYSALNNSDAWNLPRLEFLVRGSYNLFDKFLFNLDLTLEEGRKALVYEMGDDVTIENGQYIKSLDFITDLNLSIEYRYNKRISAFVEFNNIASQRYKRWYNTPVHSFQFLGGVTFRF
;
A
#
# COMPACT_ATOMS: atom_id res chain seq x y z
N GLY A 1 23.11 3.20 -5.90
CA GLY A 1 24.10 4.29 -6.06
C GLY A 1 24.05 5.29 -4.94
N THR A 2 25.05 6.14 -4.80
CA THR A 2 25.14 7.19 -3.80
C THR A 2 25.48 8.51 -4.50
N LEU A 3 24.61 9.52 -4.40
CA LEU A 3 24.84 10.84 -4.99
C LEU A 3 25.63 11.74 -4.04
N SER A 4 25.50 11.55 -2.74
CA SER A 4 26.26 12.27 -1.72
C SER A 4 26.26 11.47 -0.41
N LYS A 5 27.00 11.94 0.62
CA LYS A 5 26.96 11.31 1.95
C LYS A 5 25.56 11.28 2.59
N ARG A 6 24.58 12.00 2.01
CA ARG A 6 23.23 12.14 2.55
C ARG A 6 22.15 11.56 1.63
N ILE A 7 22.49 11.31 0.35
CA ILE A 7 21.50 10.87 -0.64
C ILE A 7 22.00 9.58 -1.26
N SER A 8 21.19 8.55 -1.16
CA SER A 8 21.35 7.30 -1.88
C SER A 8 20.14 7.05 -2.78
N PHE A 9 20.35 6.34 -3.87
CA PHE A 9 19.30 5.93 -4.77
C PHE A 9 19.49 4.48 -5.20
N ASN A 10 18.40 3.85 -5.53
CA ASN A 10 18.37 2.54 -6.15
C ASN A 10 17.33 2.54 -7.26
N ALA A 11 17.61 1.80 -8.34
CA ALA A 11 16.64 1.55 -9.39
C ALA A 11 16.84 0.13 -9.90
N GLY A 12 15.78 -0.54 -10.22
CA GLY A 12 15.77 -1.93 -10.63
C GLY A 12 14.69 -2.23 -11.64
N ILE A 13 14.93 -3.31 -12.39
CA ILE A 13 13.92 -4.00 -13.18
C ILE A 13 14.00 -5.48 -12.87
N SER A 14 12.86 -6.10 -12.65
CA SER A 14 12.79 -7.53 -12.40
C SER A 14 11.72 -8.19 -13.26
N PHE A 15 11.96 -9.44 -13.62
CA PHE A 15 11.05 -10.29 -14.35
C PHE A 15 10.84 -11.57 -13.54
N ALA A 16 9.60 -11.91 -13.28
CA ALA A 16 9.24 -13.09 -12.51
C ALA A 16 8.12 -13.87 -13.19
N ASN A 17 8.24 -15.20 -13.21
CA ASN A 17 7.12 -16.09 -13.48
C ASN A 17 6.63 -16.64 -12.14
N VAL A 18 5.42 -16.28 -11.76
CA VAL A 18 4.81 -16.67 -10.49
C VAL A 18 3.75 -17.72 -10.78
N ARG A 19 4.00 -18.94 -10.33
CA ARG A 19 3.03 -20.04 -10.44
C ARG A 19 2.10 -20.04 -9.25
N ASP A 20 0.86 -20.42 -9.48
CA ASP A 20 -0.18 -20.56 -8.45
C ASP A 20 -0.33 -19.29 -7.59
N LYS A 21 -0.28 -18.13 -8.24
CA LYS A 21 -0.53 -16.83 -7.56
C LYS A 21 -1.99 -16.79 -7.13
N ALA A 22 -2.20 -16.65 -5.83
CA ALA A 22 -3.54 -16.45 -5.27
C ALA A 22 -4.08 -15.07 -5.68
N LEU A 23 -5.25 -15.05 -6.30
CA LEU A 23 -6.01 -13.87 -6.68
C LEU A 23 -7.36 -13.91 -5.97
N PHE A 24 -7.76 -12.80 -5.38
CA PHE A 24 -8.99 -12.68 -4.63
C PHE A 24 -10.10 -12.13 -5.54
N ILE A 25 -11.21 -12.83 -5.61
CA ILE A 25 -12.41 -12.44 -6.37
C ILE A 25 -13.62 -12.43 -5.45
N THR A 26 -14.72 -11.83 -5.89
CA THR A 26 -15.97 -11.87 -5.13
C THR A 26 -16.58 -13.27 -5.20
N ASP A 27 -16.91 -13.85 -4.05
CA ASP A 27 -17.69 -15.09 -3.98
C ASP A 27 -19.15 -14.82 -4.40
N THR A 28 -19.59 -15.49 -5.46
CA THR A 28 -20.95 -15.35 -6.01
C THR A 28 -21.94 -16.34 -5.43
N THR A 29 -21.51 -17.29 -4.60
CA THR A 29 -22.35 -18.32 -3.99
C THR A 29 -23.32 -17.70 -2.98
N TYR A 30 -22.96 -16.56 -2.38
CA TYR A 30 -23.77 -15.86 -1.39
C TYR A 30 -24.38 -14.58 -1.96
N SER A 31 -25.66 -14.38 -1.72
CA SER A 31 -26.43 -13.25 -2.24
C SER A 31 -25.92 -11.88 -1.75
N ILE A 32 -25.30 -11.81 -0.56
CA ILE A 32 -24.77 -10.57 0.04
C ILE A 32 -23.45 -10.14 -0.59
N ARG A 33 -22.73 -11.07 -1.23
CA ARG A 33 -21.42 -10.82 -1.91
C ARG A 33 -20.38 -10.12 -1.04
N ASN A 34 -20.40 -10.37 0.27
CA ASN A 34 -19.46 -9.82 1.25
C ASN A 34 -18.30 -10.76 1.56
N LYS A 35 -18.21 -11.86 0.85
CA LYS A 35 -17.12 -12.83 0.93
C LYS A 35 -16.30 -12.78 -0.35
N PHE A 36 -15.08 -13.22 -0.25
CA PHE A 36 -14.22 -13.44 -1.40
C PHE A 36 -13.88 -14.93 -1.53
N ASP A 37 -13.64 -15.32 -2.76
CA ASP A 37 -13.09 -16.61 -3.13
C ASP A 37 -11.66 -16.42 -3.62
N VAL A 38 -10.89 -17.49 -3.64
CA VAL A 38 -9.49 -17.48 -4.05
C VAL A 38 -9.32 -18.35 -5.28
N ILE A 39 -8.89 -17.74 -6.36
CA ILE A 39 -8.49 -18.46 -7.57
C ILE A 39 -6.97 -18.42 -7.71
N TYR A 40 -6.41 -19.38 -8.38
CA TYR A 40 -4.97 -19.48 -8.61
C TYR A 40 -4.68 -19.32 -10.10
N ASP A 41 -3.65 -18.53 -10.42
CA ASP A 41 -3.19 -18.35 -11.79
C ASP A 41 -1.67 -18.30 -11.87
N THR A 42 -1.14 -18.65 -13.02
CA THR A 42 0.27 -18.43 -13.35
C THR A 42 0.40 -17.09 -14.06
N MET A 43 1.29 -16.24 -13.61
CA MET A 43 1.49 -14.92 -14.23
C MET A 43 2.95 -14.55 -14.41
N ASN A 44 3.21 -13.83 -15.50
CA ASN A 44 4.44 -13.11 -15.67
C ASN A 44 4.30 -11.72 -15.08
N VAL A 45 5.26 -11.33 -14.26
CA VAL A 45 5.28 -10.03 -13.59
C VAL A 45 6.57 -9.33 -14.00
N THR A 46 6.43 -8.14 -14.57
CA THR A 46 7.55 -7.22 -14.80
C THR A 46 7.40 -6.07 -13.82
N THR A 47 8.40 -5.87 -12.98
CA THR A 47 8.43 -4.77 -12.02
C THR A 47 9.58 -3.83 -12.34
N ILE A 48 9.28 -2.54 -12.41
CA ILE A 48 10.26 -1.45 -12.48
C ILE A 48 10.12 -0.69 -11.17
N ASP A 49 11.22 -0.54 -10.44
CA ASP A 49 11.23 0.20 -9.17
C ASP A 49 12.36 1.22 -9.13
N ALA A 50 12.12 2.31 -8.41
CA ALA A 50 13.13 3.31 -8.10
C ALA A 50 12.91 3.84 -6.68
N SER A 51 14.00 4.03 -5.95
CA SER A 51 13.95 4.59 -4.61
C SER A 51 15.04 5.63 -4.39
N ILE A 52 14.70 6.62 -3.58
CA ILE A 52 15.62 7.66 -3.13
C ILE A 52 15.51 7.74 -1.60
N SER A 53 16.65 7.70 -0.93
CA SER A 53 16.76 7.92 0.51
C SER A 53 17.59 9.15 0.77
N TYR A 54 17.05 10.06 1.60
CA TYR A 54 17.75 11.20 2.14
C TYR A 54 17.90 11.04 3.63
N GLN A 55 19.13 11.24 4.15
CA GLN A 55 19.40 11.18 5.58
C GLN A 55 20.27 12.36 6.02
N LEU A 56 19.77 13.12 6.99
CA LEU A 56 20.49 14.21 7.64
C LEU A 56 20.83 13.81 9.07
N GLN A 57 22.02 13.20 9.25
CA GLN A 57 22.46 12.66 10.55
C GLN A 57 21.39 11.70 11.12
N GLU A 58 21.15 11.76 12.42
CA GLU A 58 20.10 11.01 13.12
C GLU A 58 18.79 11.81 13.27
N LYS A 59 18.72 13.00 12.66
CA LYS A 59 17.60 13.93 12.84
C LYS A 59 16.47 13.72 11.85
N LEU A 60 16.81 13.54 10.58
CA LEU A 60 15.81 13.44 9.51
C LEU A 60 16.17 12.31 8.56
N LYS A 61 15.22 11.45 8.31
CA LYS A 61 15.29 10.45 7.25
C LYS A 61 14.04 10.54 6.40
N VAL A 62 14.19 10.53 5.08
CA VAL A 62 13.10 10.48 4.11
C VAL A 62 13.43 9.43 3.07
N ASP A 63 12.55 8.46 2.93
CA ASP A 63 12.62 7.42 1.91
C ASP A 63 11.43 7.59 0.95
N VAL A 64 11.70 7.59 -0.35
CA VAL A 64 10.70 7.63 -1.40
C VAL A 64 10.90 6.42 -2.29
N LEU A 65 9.86 5.65 -2.52
CA LEU A 65 9.85 4.48 -3.40
C LEU A 65 8.71 4.63 -4.40
N GLY A 66 9.02 4.48 -5.68
CA GLY A 66 8.06 4.30 -6.76
C GLY A 66 8.20 2.90 -7.35
N LYS A 67 7.08 2.25 -7.68
CA LYS A 67 7.05 0.91 -8.25
C LYS A 67 5.96 0.81 -9.30
N PHE A 68 6.32 0.31 -10.46
CA PHE A 68 5.39 -0.02 -11.53
C PHE A 68 5.42 -1.51 -11.81
N ASN A 69 4.24 -2.14 -11.79
CA ASN A 69 4.06 -3.56 -12.06
C ASN A 69 3.23 -3.75 -13.33
N SER A 70 3.72 -4.57 -14.23
CA SER A 70 2.98 -5.08 -15.37
C SER A 70 2.71 -6.57 -15.17
N TYR A 71 1.46 -6.96 -15.24
CA TYR A 71 1.00 -8.33 -15.04
C TYR A 71 0.47 -8.92 -16.34
N SER A 72 0.83 -10.17 -16.60
CA SER A 72 0.26 -10.98 -17.68
C SER A 72 -0.14 -12.33 -17.09
N ALA A 73 -1.42 -12.48 -16.79
CA ALA A 73 -2.02 -13.71 -16.27
C ALA A 73 -2.27 -14.70 -17.42
N LEU A 74 -2.16 -16.00 -17.14
CA LEU A 74 -2.33 -17.06 -18.15
C LEU A 74 -3.82 -17.32 -18.43
N ASN A 75 -4.64 -17.42 -17.39
CA ASN A 75 -6.04 -17.82 -17.48
C ASN A 75 -7.04 -16.69 -17.20
N ASN A 76 -6.59 -15.57 -16.64
CA ASN A 76 -7.41 -14.41 -16.32
C ASN A 76 -7.05 -13.20 -17.17
N SER A 77 -8.02 -12.30 -17.36
CA SER A 77 -7.80 -11.06 -18.12
C SER A 77 -6.90 -10.07 -17.40
N ASP A 78 -6.84 -10.10 -16.06
CA ASP A 78 -6.03 -9.19 -15.25
C ASP A 78 -5.57 -9.85 -13.93
N ALA A 79 -4.66 -9.18 -13.24
CA ALA A 79 -4.20 -9.54 -11.91
C ALA A 79 -5.11 -8.88 -10.86
N TRP A 80 -6.18 -9.56 -10.49
CA TRP A 80 -7.26 -9.01 -9.67
C TRP A 80 -6.79 -8.37 -8.36
N ASN A 81 -7.21 -7.14 -8.13
CA ASN A 81 -6.92 -6.27 -6.97
C ASN A 81 -5.44 -5.91 -6.76
N LEU A 82 -4.52 -6.33 -7.63
CA LEU A 82 -3.12 -5.98 -7.51
C LEU A 82 -2.84 -4.59 -8.10
N PRO A 83 -2.08 -3.71 -7.42
CA PRO A 83 -1.77 -2.38 -7.91
C PRO A 83 -0.74 -2.44 -9.05
N ARG A 84 -0.95 -1.63 -10.09
CA ARG A 84 0.03 -1.43 -11.16
C ARG A 84 1.03 -0.35 -10.82
N LEU A 85 0.59 0.69 -10.10
CA LEU A 85 1.45 1.77 -9.65
C LEU A 85 1.36 1.88 -8.13
N GLU A 86 2.51 1.88 -7.48
CA GLU A 86 2.67 2.07 -6.05
C GLU A 86 3.67 3.19 -5.80
N PHE A 87 3.33 4.10 -4.91
CA PHE A 87 4.23 5.15 -4.47
C PHE A 87 4.20 5.23 -2.94
N LEU A 88 5.37 5.19 -2.33
CA LEU A 88 5.52 5.16 -0.88
C LEU A 88 6.49 6.25 -0.45
N VAL A 89 6.07 7.08 0.50
CA VAL A 89 6.93 8.05 1.15
C VAL A 89 6.95 7.76 2.64
N ARG A 90 8.13 7.61 3.21
CA ARG A 90 8.36 7.48 4.65
C ARG A 90 9.24 8.61 5.13
N GLY A 91 8.78 9.32 6.14
CA GLY A 91 9.53 10.37 6.80
C GLY A 91 9.72 10.05 8.28
N SER A 92 10.92 10.25 8.80
CA SER A 92 11.19 10.16 10.24
C SER A 92 11.97 11.40 10.66
N TYR A 93 11.47 12.09 11.68
CA TYR A 93 12.11 13.30 12.23
C TYR A 93 12.27 13.21 13.74
N ASN A 94 13.52 13.29 14.20
CA ASN A 94 13.87 13.28 15.62
C ASN A 94 14.16 14.71 16.08
N LEU A 95 13.30 15.25 16.93
CA LEU A 95 13.41 16.58 17.48
C LEU A 95 13.92 16.53 18.93
N PHE A 96 15.16 17.00 19.15
CA PHE A 96 15.83 17.09 20.46
C PHE A 96 15.91 15.75 21.22
N ASP A 97 15.90 14.60 20.52
CA ASP A 97 15.87 13.24 21.09
C ASP A 97 14.67 12.98 22.03
N LYS A 98 13.69 13.87 22.01
CA LYS A 98 12.47 13.79 22.81
C LYS A 98 11.22 13.52 21.99
N PHE A 99 11.12 14.10 20.80
CA PHE A 99 9.97 13.88 19.93
C PHE A 99 10.41 13.14 18.67
N LEU A 100 9.80 12.01 18.43
CA LEU A 100 9.95 11.27 17.19
C LEU A 100 8.66 11.36 16.40
N PHE A 101 8.75 11.92 15.19
CA PHE A 101 7.66 12.00 14.24
C PHE A 101 7.92 10.98 13.13
N ASN A 102 6.93 10.15 12.80
CA ASN A 102 6.97 9.29 11.64
C ASN A 102 5.75 9.56 10.76
N LEU A 103 6.00 9.72 9.48
CA LEU A 103 4.99 9.92 8.44
C LEU A 103 5.12 8.79 7.43
N ASP A 104 4.00 8.15 7.11
CA ASP A 104 3.88 7.16 6.05
C ASP A 104 2.76 7.57 5.09
N LEU A 105 3.10 7.76 3.81
CA LEU A 105 2.16 7.99 2.74
C LEU A 105 2.25 6.86 1.74
N THR A 106 1.13 6.19 1.49
CA THR A 106 0.98 5.16 0.45
C THR A 106 -0.03 5.63 -0.59
N LEU A 107 0.36 5.57 -1.86
CA LEU A 107 -0.49 5.82 -3.00
C LEU A 107 -0.50 4.56 -3.88
N GLU A 108 -1.69 4.10 -4.28
CA GLU A 108 -1.83 2.94 -5.16
C GLU A 108 -2.84 3.22 -6.28
N GLU A 109 -2.53 2.76 -7.49
CA GLU A 109 -3.37 2.94 -8.68
C GLU A 109 -3.34 1.72 -9.60
N GLY A 110 -4.29 1.70 -10.53
CA GLY A 110 -4.35 0.71 -11.60
C GLY A 110 -4.82 -0.67 -11.15
N ARG A 111 -5.58 -0.73 -10.07
CA ARG A 111 -6.18 -1.98 -9.55
C ARG A 111 -7.49 -2.24 -10.26
N LYS A 112 -7.72 -3.50 -10.61
CA LYS A 112 -8.95 -3.97 -11.23
C LYS A 112 -9.54 -5.13 -10.45
N ALA A 113 -10.85 -5.22 -10.40
CA ALA A 113 -11.58 -6.32 -9.75
C ALA A 113 -12.47 -7.04 -10.76
N LEU A 114 -12.54 -8.36 -10.63
CA LEU A 114 -13.55 -9.17 -11.31
C LEU A 114 -14.90 -8.96 -10.62
N VAL A 115 -15.90 -8.58 -11.40
CA VAL A 115 -17.29 -8.42 -10.93
C VAL A 115 -18.22 -9.27 -11.80
N TYR A 116 -19.47 -9.44 -11.38
CA TYR A 116 -20.39 -10.35 -12.05
C TYR A 116 -21.65 -9.65 -12.57
N GLU A 117 -21.72 -8.34 -12.43
CA GLU A 117 -22.83 -7.52 -12.88
C GLU A 117 -22.34 -6.28 -13.59
N MET A 118 -23.11 -5.85 -14.58
CA MET A 118 -22.93 -4.55 -15.21
C MET A 118 -23.26 -3.45 -14.20
N GLY A 119 -22.46 -2.42 -14.15
CA GLY A 119 -22.63 -1.23 -13.29
C GLY A 119 -21.77 -0.08 -13.79
N ASP A 120 -21.78 1.00 -13.04
CA ASP A 120 -20.93 2.15 -13.34
C ASP A 120 -19.45 1.73 -13.29
N ASP A 121 -18.66 2.20 -14.24
CA ASP A 121 -17.23 1.93 -14.39
C ASP A 121 -16.87 0.45 -14.59
N VAL A 122 -17.81 -0.35 -15.13
CA VAL A 122 -17.57 -1.75 -15.50
C VAL A 122 -17.37 -1.87 -17.00
N THR A 123 -16.29 -2.53 -17.39
CA THR A 123 -15.98 -2.87 -18.78
C THR A 123 -16.07 -4.38 -18.99
N ILE A 124 -16.24 -4.82 -20.23
CA ILE A 124 -16.23 -6.24 -20.59
C ILE A 124 -14.97 -6.51 -21.41
N GLU A 125 -14.10 -7.36 -20.88
CA GLU A 125 -12.91 -7.83 -21.58
C GLU A 125 -12.91 -9.37 -21.55
N ASN A 126 -12.77 -10.01 -22.71
CA ASN A 126 -12.76 -11.47 -22.83
C ASN A 126 -13.97 -12.18 -22.16
N GLY A 127 -15.14 -11.55 -22.17
CA GLY A 127 -16.34 -12.09 -21.51
C GLY A 127 -16.39 -11.94 -20.00
N GLN A 128 -15.41 -11.26 -19.40
CA GLN A 128 -15.37 -10.96 -17.97
C GLN A 128 -15.77 -9.49 -17.71
N TYR A 129 -16.54 -9.28 -16.65
CA TYR A 129 -16.90 -7.93 -16.19
C TYR A 129 -15.79 -7.40 -15.27
N ILE A 130 -15.17 -6.31 -15.66
CA ILE A 130 -14.01 -5.73 -14.99
C ILE A 130 -14.36 -4.36 -14.46
N LYS A 131 -14.14 -4.15 -13.17
CA LYS A 131 -14.30 -2.86 -12.52
C LYS A 131 -12.94 -2.27 -12.15
N SER A 132 -12.66 -1.04 -12.58
CA SER A 132 -11.54 -0.27 -12.07
C SER A 132 -11.80 0.14 -10.63
N LEU A 133 -10.82 -0.05 -9.76
CA LEU A 133 -10.90 0.36 -8.35
C LEU A 133 -10.31 1.75 -8.16
N ASP A 134 -10.85 2.46 -7.18
CA ASP A 134 -10.43 3.82 -6.85
C ASP A 134 -8.94 3.90 -6.49
N PHE A 135 -8.36 5.06 -6.77
CA PHE A 135 -7.04 5.44 -6.30
C PHE A 135 -6.98 5.42 -4.77
N ILE A 136 -5.92 4.83 -4.21
CA ILE A 136 -5.71 4.82 -2.76
C ILE A 136 -4.77 5.94 -2.35
N THR A 137 -5.18 6.68 -1.33
CA THR A 137 -4.32 7.60 -0.57
C THR A 137 -4.43 7.23 0.90
N ASP A 138 -3.38 6.64 1.44
CA ASP A 138 -3.31 6.29 2.87
C ASP A 138 -2.17 7.07 3.52
N LEU A 139 -2.54 8.01 4.40
CA LEU A 139 -1.61 8.88 5.12
C LEU A 139 -1.69 8.60 6.61
N ASN A 140 -0.56 8.24 7.19
CA ASN A 140 -0.43 7.90 8.60
C ASN A 140 0.65 8.76 9.25
N LEU A 141 0.41 9.18 10.49
CA LEU A 141 1.33 9.97 11.30
C LEU A 141 1.43 9.38 12.70
N SER A 142 2.63 9.14 13.16
CA SER A 142 2.86 8.81 14.57
C SER A 142 3.78 9.83 15.23
N ILE A 143 3.52 10.13 16.50
CA ILE A 143 4.30 11.04 17.33
C ILE A 143 4.60 10.33 18.64
N GLU A 144 5.87 10.13 18.96
CA GLU A 144 6.30 9.61 20.26
C GLU A 144 7.00 10.73 21.03
N TYR A 145 6.58 10.94 22.28
CA TYR A 145 7.26 11.81 23.22
C TYR A 145 8.00 10.97 24.26
N ARG A 146 9.32 11.12 24.33
CA ARG A 146 10.21 10.46 25.28
C ARG A 146 10.47 11.37 26.48
N TYR A 147 9.70 11.16 27.56
CA TYR A 147 9.90 11.91 28.80
C TYR A 147 11.28 11.62 29.42
N ASN A 148 11.63 10.34 29.51
CA ASN A 148 12.95 9.86 29.96
C ASN A 148 13.25 8.46 29.35
N LYS A 149 14.36 7.82 29.76
CA LYS A 149 14.76 6.50 29.25
C LYS A 149 13.77 5.36 29.57
N ARG A 150 12.85 5.58 30.48
CA ARG A 150 11.90 4.55 30.97
C ARG A 150 10.46 4.85 30.55
N ILE A 151 10.11 6.11 30.29
CA ILE A 151 8.73 6.53 30.05
C ILE A 151 8.67 7.24 28.72
N SER A 152 7.79 6.77 27.83
CA SER A 152 7.36 7.48 26.63
C SER A 152 5.84 7.42 26.48
N ALA A 153 5.29 8.40 25.78
CA ALA A 153 3.89 8.44 25.36
C ALA A 153 3.85 8.56 23.84
N PHE A 154 2.85 7.96 23.21
CA PHE A 154 2.68 8.06 21.77
C PHE A 154 1.25 8.34 21.38
N VAL A 155 1.08 8.94 20.20
CA VAL A 155 -0.18 9.08 19.50
C VAL A 155 0.02 8.69 18.05
N GLU A 156 -0.98 8.01 17.47
CA GLU A 156 -1.01 7.57 16.09
C GLU A 156 -2.32 8.00 15.43
N PHE A 157 -2.20 8.55 14.25
CA PHE A 157 -3.28 8.96 13.38
C PHE A 157 -3.18 8.12 12.11
N ASN A 158 -4.12 7.22 11.90
CA ASN A 158 -4.13 6.35 10.72
C ASN A 158 -5.24 6.81 9.77
N ASN A 159 -4.95 6.71 8.47
CA ASN A 159 -5.83 7.15 7.40
C ASN A 159 -6.35 8.58 7.62
N ILE A 160 -5.43 9.54 7.75
CA ILE A 160 -5.73 10.96 8.00
C ILE A 160 -6.60 11.56 6.89
N ALA A 161 -6.42 11.08 5.65
CA ALA A 161 -7.26 11.47 4.51
C ALA A 161 -8.72 11.00 4.66
N SER A 162 -9.00 10.12 5.62
CA SER A 162 -10.32 9.52 5.89
C SER A 162 -10.95 8.87 4.66
N GLN A 163 -10.12 8.43 3.72
CA GLN A 163 -10.59 7.76 2.52
C GLN A 163 -11.05 6.35 2.84
N ARG A 164 -12.28 6.02 2.49
CA ARG A 164 -12.83 4.67 2.60
C ARG A 164 -12.49 3.86 1.35
N TYR A 165 -11.22 3.70 1.06
CA TYR A 165 -10.81 2.91 -0.08
C TYR A 165 -11.08 1.41 0.15
N LYS A 166 -11.21 0.67 -0.95
CA LYS A 166 -11.39 -0.78 -0.92
C LYS A 166 -10.08 -1.45 -1.29
N ARG A 167 -9.47 -2.18 -0.36
CA ARG A 167 -8.25 -2.93 -0.65
C ARG A 167 -8.53 -4.09 -1.61
N TRP A 168 -9.65 -4.74 -1.41
CA TRP A 168 -10.29 -5.66 -2.36
C TRP A 168 -11.71 -5.19 -2.62
N TYR A 169 -12.25 -5.54 -3.77
CA TYR A 169 -13.63 -5.18 -4.08
C TYR A 169 -14.57 -5.65 -2.96
N ASN A 170 -15.47 -4.78 -2.52
CA ASN A 170 -16.40 -4.98 -1.39
C ASN A 170 -15.76 -5.11 0.01
N THR A 171 -14.45 -4.87 0.16
CA THR A 171 -13.78 -4.87 1.46
C THR A 171 -13.21 -3.48 1.76
N PRO A 172 -14.03 -2.55 2.28
CA PRO A 172 -13.57 -1.22 2.63
C PRO A 172 -12.68 -1.26 3.87
N VAL A 173 -11.70 -0.37 3.93
CA VAL A 173 -10.90 -0.14 5.13
C VAL A 173 -11.64 0.80 6.09
N HIS A 174 -11.19 0.82 7.35
CA HIS A 174 -11.64 1.82 8.30
C HIS A 174 -11.21 3.22 7.81
N SER A 175 -12.08 4.21 8.04
CA SER A 175 -11.74 5.61 7.86
C SER A 175 -10.70 6.06 8.91
N PHE A 176 -10.60 7.33 9.19
CA PHE A 176 -9.69 7.87 10.20
C PHE A 176 -9.73 7.09 11.52
N GLN A 177 -8.54 6.75 12.04
CA GLN A 177 -8.37 6.08 13.33
C GLN A 177 -7.36 6.85 14.17
N PHE A 178 -7.61 6.88 15.47
CA PHE A 178 -6.72 7.47 16.47
C PHE A 178 -6.37 6.42 17.53
N LEU A 179 -5.09 6.31 17.86
CA LEU A 179 -4.59 5.47 18.93
C LEU A 179 -3.61 6.29 19.79
N GLY A 180 -3.64 6.09 21.10
CA GLY A 180 -2.68 6.69 22.01
C GLY A 180 -2.32 5.76 23.15
N GLY A 181 -1.11 5.88 23.66
CA GLY A 181 -0.65 5.02 24.73
C GLY A 181 0.60 5.54 25.44
N VAL A 182 0.96 4.84 26.53
CA VAL A 182 2.15 5.11 27.33
C VAL A 182 2.95 3.84 27.45
N THR A 183 4.27 3.94 27.24
CA THR A 183 5.21 2.84 27.43
C THR A 183 6.05 3.07 28.68
N PHE A 184 6.17 2.05 29.51
CA PHE A 184 7.03 2.06 30.67
C PHE A 184 8.00 0.88 30.61
N ARG A 185 9.31 1.17 30.86
CA ARG A 185 10.36 0.13 30.94
C ARG A 185 10.87 0.03 32.37
N PHE A 186 10.84 -1.16 32.89
CA PHE A 186 11.36 -1.50 34.23
C PHE A 186 12.88 -1.59 34.24
#